data_853af68db03ca5e7ca6005ca9995fede
#
_entry.id   853af68db03ca5e7ca6005ca9995fede
#
_cell.length_a   1.000
_cell.length_b   1.000
_cell.length_c   1.000
_cell.angle_alpha   90.00
_cell.angle_beta   90.00
_cell.angle_gamma   90.00
#
_symmetry.space_group_name_H-M   'P 1'
#
loop_
_entity.id
_entity.type
_entity.pdbx_description
1 polymer ?
#
loop_
_entity_poly.entity_id
_entity_poly.type
_entity_poly.pdbx_seq_one_letter_code
_entity_poly.pdbx_strand_id
1 'polypeptide(L)'
;DNFGGSDFLLTRLEIDYQFLQAYGSLAAAGTIGYSGLSGHGILADGVESTDASKIHVLPLSLDAVYRMDIPAIRFGVPFVPYVKAGLDYYLWWITNGVGKVPNVTVNSGRAYEGKGGTWGGHVVFGVSFLLDVLAPDMAQIFDVDVGVNNTYIFAEYAMSWVDDFGSASSFDFSSKIFQSTPRRSISAMR
;
A
#
# COMPACT_ATOMS: atom_id res chain seq x y z
N ASP A 1 5.96 17.79 15.55
CA ASP A 1 5.11 17.16 14.49
C ASP A 1 4.40 18.25 13.72
N ASN A 2 4.95 18.64 12.55
CA ASN A 2 4.40 19.73 11.71
C ASN A 2 3.09 19.37 10.99
N PHE A 3 2.63 18.12 11.09
CA PHE A 3 1.41 17.60 10.46
C PHE A 3 0.44 17.04 11.52
N GLY A 4 0.35 17.72 12.66
CA GLY A 4 -0.37 17.33 13.85
C GLY A 4 -1.62 16.49 13.61
N GLY A 5 -1.57 15.20 13.98
CA GLY A 5 -2.73 14.35 14.26
C GLY A 5 -3.75 14.10 13.15
N SER A 6 -3.47 14.45 11.92
CA SER A 6 -4.38 14.18 10.80
C SER A 6 -4.36 12.71 10.43
N ASP A 7 -5.50 12.06 10.42
CA ASP A 7 -5.63 10.68 9.96
C ASP A 7 -5.12 10.55 8.52
N PHE A 8 -4.11 9.69 8.33
CA PHE A 8 -3.51 9.44 7.03
C PHE A 8 -4.37 8.44 6.27
N LEU A 9 -5.22 8.93 5.38
CA LEU A 9 -6.02 8.08 4.52
C LEU A 9 -5.20 7.67 3.30
N LEU A 10 -4.87 6.39 3.20
CA LEU A 10 -4.22 5.79 2.05
C LEU A 10 -5.20 4.88 1.32
N THR A 11 -5.55 5.23 0.10
CA THR A 11 -6.32 4.36 -0.79
C THR A 11 -5.37 3.55 -1.64
N ARG A 12 -5.57 2.22 -1.71
CA ARG A 12 -4.76 1.29 -2.50
C ARG A 12 -5.62 0.44 -3.41
N LEU A 13 -5.11 0.18 -4.61
CA LEU A 13 -5.60 -0.84 -5.53
C LEU A 13 -4.46 -1.83 -5.78
N GLU A 14 -4.72 -3.11 -5.56
CA GLU A 14 -3.78 -4.19 -5.80
C GLU A 14 -4.39 -5.15 -6.82
N ILE A 15 -3.58 -5.56 -7.79
CA ILE A 15 -3.90 -6.60 -8.77
C ILE A 15 -2.84 -7.65 -8.64
N ASP A 16 -3.24 -8.91 -8.48
CA ASP A 16 -2.32 -10.03 -8.45
C ASP A 16 -2.62 -11.04 -9.56
N TYR A 17 -1.54 -11.66 -10.06
CA TYR A 17 -1.59 -12.71 -11.05
C TYR A 17 -0.87 -13.94 -10.53
N GLN A 18 -1.64 -15.01 -10.30
CA GLN A 18 -1.12 -16.29 -9.86
C GLN A 18 -0.62 -17.08 -11.07
N PHE A 19 0.65 -17.50 -11.05
CA PHE A 19 1.28 -18.20 -12.17
C PHE A 19 1.76 -19.61 -11.83
N LEU A 20 1.86 -19.96 -10.56
CA LEU A 20 2.28 -21.29 -10.11
C LEU A 20 1.43 -21.77 -8.94
N GLN A 21 1.03 -23.04 -9.02
CA GLN A 21 0.31 -23.74 -7.95
C GLN A 21 0.89 -25.15 -7.80
N ALA A 22 1.70 -25.36 -6.78
CA ALA A 22 2.32 -26.65 -6.49
C ALA A 22 2.25 -26.99 -5.00
N TYR A 23 3.21 -26.52 -4.21
CA TYR A 23 3.22 -26.66 -2.73
C TYR A 23 2.72 -25.42 -2.03
N GLY A 24 1.77 -24.73 -2.63
CA GLY A 24 1.23 -23.43 -2.33
C GLY A 24 1.05 -22.67 -3.64
N SER A 25 0.58 -21.43 -3.59
CA SER A 25 0.46 -20.60 -4.77
C SER A 25 1.47 -19.46 -4.77
N LEU A 26 2.11 -19.24 -5.94
CA LEU A 26 2.96 -18.11 -6.20
C LEU A 26 2.24 -17.15 -7.14
N ALA A 27 2.27 -15.87 -6.79
CA ALA A 27 1.70 -14.81 -7.60
C ALA A 27 2.67 -13.61 -7.68
N ALA A 28 2.53 -12.83 -8.74
CA ALA A 28 3.08 -11.48 -8.82
C ALA A 28 1.95 -10.48 -8.61
N ALA A 29 2.16 -9.48 -7.77
CA ALA A 29 1.19 -8.45 -7.52
C ALA A 29 1.75 -7.07 -7.85
N GLY A 30 0.89 -6.17 -8.34
CA GLY A 30 1.18 -4.77 -8.54
C GLY A 30 0.21 -3.92 -7.76
N THR A 31 0.74 -2.95 -7.02
CA THR A 31 -0.07 -2.05 -6.20
C THR A 31 0.14 -0.60 -6.63
N ILE A 32 -0.94 0.14 -6.70
CA ILE A 32 -0.93 1.59 -6.82
C ILE A 32 -1.76 2.19 -5.69
N GLY A 33 -1.25 3.23 -5.06
CA GLY A 33 -1.96 3.93 -4.00
C GLY A 33 -1.96 5.43 -4.21
N TYR A 34 -2.75 6.12 -3.42
CA TYR A 34 -2.74 7.57 -3.32
C TYR A 34 -3.06 8.01 -1.92
N SER A 35 -2.29 8.97 -1.44
CA SER A 35 -2.54 9.65 -0.18
C SER A 35 -2.23 11.13 -0.28
N GLY A 36 -3.02 11.93 0.43
CA GLY A 36 -2.79 13.37 0.57
C GLY A 36 -2.92 13.77 2.02
N LEU A 37 -1.92 14.52 2.51
CA LEU A 37 -1.91 15.08 3.85
C LEU A 37 -1.80 16.59 3.75
N SER A 38 -2.68 17.31 4.47
CA SER A 38 -2.64 18.77 4.57
C SER A 38 -2.03 19.17 5.90
N GLY A 39 -1.16 20.16 5.89
CA GLY A 39 -0.56 20.71 7.10
C GLY A 39 -0.27 22.20 6.93
N HIS A 40 -0.10 22.91 8.04
CA HIS A 40 0.34 24.30 8.06
C HIS A 40 1.84 24.34 8.41
N GLY A 41 2.61 25.10 7.65
CA GLY A 41 4.00 25.35 7.98
C GLY A 41 4.13 26.12 9.28
N ILE A 42 5.14 25.83 10.09
CA ILE A 42 5.49 26.63 11.24
C ILE A 42 6.52 27.69 10.80
N LEU A 43 6.19 28.95 10.95
CA LEU A 43 7.09 30.06 10.67
C LEU A 43 8.24 30.10 11.70
N ALA A 44 9.32 30.81 11.38
CA ALA A 44 10.53 30.90 12.23
C ALA A 44 10.28 31.52 13.63
N ASP A 45 9.14 32.18 13.80
CA ASP A 45 8.64 32.74 15.06
C ASP A 45 7.75 31.79 15.87
N GLY A 46 7.56 30.55 15.37
CA GLY A 46 6.74 29.53 16.02
C GLY A 46 5.25 29.65 15.76
N VAL A 47 4.82 30.59 14.94
CA VAL A 47 3.40 30.79 14.57
C VAL A 47 3.06 29.90 13.37
N GLU A 48 1.86 29.30 13.38
CA GLU A 48 1.35 28.56 12.22
C GLU A 48 1.14 29.50 11.03
N SER A 49 1.69 29.10 9.87
CA SER A 49 1.47 29.83 8.63
C SER A 49 0.00 29.75 8.21
N THR A 50 -0.54 30.85 7.73
CA THR A 50 -1.88 30.90 7.14
C THR A 50 -1.96 30.11 5.83
N ASP A 51 -0.82 29.82 5.20
CA ASP A 51 -0.74 29.03 3.96
C ASP A 51 -0.69 27.54 4.29
N ALA A 52 -1.77 26.84 3.94
CA ALA A 52 -1.82 25.39 3.99
C ALA A 52 -0.94 24.78 2.90
N SER A 53 -0.06 23.87 3.27
CA SER A 53 0.69 23.03 2.33
C SER A 53 0.11 21.64 2.31
N LYS A 54 0.09 21.01 1.13
CA LYS A 54 -0.35 19.61 0.98
C LYS A 54 0.81 18.78 0.45
N ILE A 55 1.08 17.66 1.12
CA ILE A 55 1.94 16.60 0.58
C ILE A 55 1.06 15.55 -0.05
N HIS A 56 1.40 15.18 -1.27
CA HIS A 56 0.77 14.09 -2.01
C HIS A 56 1.79 12.98 -2.16
N VAL A 57 1.36 11.75 -1.95
CA VAL A 57 2.18 10.55 -2.10
C VAL A 57 1.44 9.54 -2.97
N LEU A 58 2.12 9.05 -3.99
CA LEU A 58 1.65 8.01 -4.90
C LEU A 58 2.60 6.81 -4.76
N PRO A 59 2.30 5.88 -3.85
CA PRO A 59 3.05 4.65 -3.71
C PRO A 59 2.73 3.69 -4.86
N LEU A 60 3.78 3.13 -5.44
CA LEU A 60 3.75 2.04 -6.42
C LEU A 60 4.54 0.89 -5.83
N SER A 61 4.05 -0.35 -5.95
CA SER A 61 4.81 -1.53 -5.58
C SER A 61 4.66 -2.68 -6.56
N LEU A 62 5.68 -3.52 -6.59
CA LEU A 62 5.71 -4.77 -7.33
C LEU A 62 6.17 -5.88 -6.39
N ASP A 63 5.34 -6.91 -6.24
CA ASP A 63 5.44 -7.89 -5.18
C ASP A 63 5.50 -9.32 -5.73
N ALA A 64 6.29 -10.15 -5.07
CA ALA A 64 6.16 -11.60 -5.10
C ALA A 64 5.31 -12.04 -3.89
N VAL A 65 4.30 -12.84 -4.15
CA VAL A 65 3.35 -13.31 -3.13
C VAL A 65 3.40 -14.84 -3.08
N TYR A 66 3.63 -15.39 -1.89
CA TYR A 66 3.52 -16.81 -1.63
C TYR A 66 2.39 -17.09 -0.64
N ARG A 67 1.45 -17.96 -1.02
CA ARG A 67 0.31 -18.36 -0.18
C ARG A 67 0.40 -19.85 0.13
N MET A 68 0.22 -20.20 1.41
CA MET A 68 0.10 -21.57 1.87
C MET A 68 -1.37 -22.02 1.79
N ASP A 69 -1.87 -22.28 0.61
CA ASP A 69 -3.27 -22.64 0.37
C ASP A 69 -3.54 -24.16 0.44
N ILE A 70 -2.51 -25.00 0.51
CA ILE A 70 -2.64 -26.47 0.61
C ILE A 70 -3.54 -26.91 1.76
N PRO A 71 -3.42 -26.39 2.99
CA PRO A 71 -4.33 -26.76 4.08
C PRO A 71 -5.78 -26.42 3.78
N ALA A 72 -6.03 -25.32 3.10
CA ALA A 72 -7.39 -24.94 2.69
C ALA A 72 -7.94 -25.89 1.63
N ILE A 73 -7.15 -26.19 0.59
CA ILE A 73 -7.56 -27.04 -0.53
C ILE A 73 -7.74 -28.52 -0.12
N ARG A 74 -6.81 -29.06 0.69
CA ARG A 74 -6.80 -30.49 1.02
C ARG A 74 -7.60 -30.85 2.26
N PHE A 75 -7.69 -29.97 3.24
CA PHE A 75 -8.27 -30.25 4.55
C PHE A 75 -9.43 -29.32 4.90
N GLY A 76 -9.82 -28.39 3.98
CA GLY A 76 -10.93 -27.45 4.22
C GLY A 76 -10.62 -26.44 5.36
N VAL A 77 -9.36 -26.22 5.68
CA VAL A 77 -8.97 -25.22 6.70
C VAL A 77 -9.18 -23.83 6.13
N PRO A 78 -10.04 -22.99 6.72
CA PRO A 78 -10.40 -21.70 6.10
C PRO A 78 -9.31 -20.62 6.23
N PHE A 79 -8.16 -20.95 6.78
CA PHE A 79 -7.04 -20.02 6.98
C PHE A 79 -5.94 -20.26 5.95
N VAL A 80 -5.53 -19.19 5.27
CA VAL A 80 -4.46 -19.21 4.28
C VAL A 80 -3.38 -18.19 4.70
N PRO A 81 -2.31 -18.65 5.37
CA PRO A 81 -1.16 -17.80 5.63
C PRO A 81 -0.45 -17.43 4.32
N TYR A 82 0.10 -16.22 4.26
CA TYR A 82 0.87 -15.78 3.11
C TYR A 82 1.95 -14.78 3.49
N VAL A 83 2.93 -14.67 2.63
CA VAL A 83 3.99 -13.67 2.70
C VAL A 83 4.09 -12.96 1.37
N LYS A 84 4.30 -11.63 1.44
CA LYS A 84 4.63 -10.81 0.28
C LYS A 84 5.99 -10.17 0.51
N ALA A 85 6.77 -10.03 -0.54
CA ALA A 85 7.98 -9.24 -0.53
C ALA A 85 8.08 -8.49 -1.86
N GLY A 86 8.41 -7.22 -1.79
CA GLY A 86 8.35 -6.38 -2.97
C GLY A 86 9.27 -5.17 -2.93
N LEU A 87 9.32 -4.51 -4.08
CA LEU A 87 9.99 -3.25 -4.30
C LEU A 87 8.95 -2.13 -4.35
N ASP A 88 9.27 -1.03 -3.70
CA ASP A 88 8.45 0.15 -3.62
C ASP A 88 9.10 1.31 -4.37
N TYR A 89 8.26 2.13 -5.00
CA TYR A 89 8.65 3.42 -5.53
C TYR A 89 7.58 4.46 -5.19
N TYR A 90 7.92 5.39 -4.31
CA TYR A 90 7.02 6.43 -3.84
C TYR A 90 7.29 7.71 -4.59
N LEU A 91 6.35 8.15 -5.42
CA LEU A 91 6.33 9.49 -6.00
C LEU A 91 5.67 10.44 -5.00
N TRP A 92 6.31 11.56 -4.73
CA TRP A 92 5.77 12.56 -3.81
C TRP A 92 5.92 13.96 -4.39
N TRP A 93 4.98 14.83 -4.06
CA TRP A 93 5.05 16.25 -4.38
C TRP A 93 4.30 17.05 -3.33
N ILE A 94 4.78 18.28 -3.11
CA ILE A 94 4.21 19.24 -2.18
C ILE A 94 3.53 20.33 -3.01
N THR A 95 2.33 20.75 -2.60
CA THR A 95 1.65 21.89 -3.18
C THR A 95 1.42 22.97 -2.12
N ASN A 96 1.55 24.22 -2.50
CA ASN A 96 1.21 25.37 -1.66
C ASN A 96 -0.32 25.62 -1.66
N GLY A 97 -0.80 26.59 -0.87
CA GLY A 97 -2.22 26.92 -0.74
C GLY A 97 -2.94 27.30 -2.04
N VAL A 98 -2.21 27.64 -3.11
CA VAL A 98 -2.75 27.88 -4.46
C VAL A 98 -2.58 26.69 -5.41
N GLY A 99 -2.21 25.51 -4.90
CA GLY A 99 -2.09 24.26 -5.67
C GLY A 99 -0.86 24.16 -6.57
N LYS A 100 0.13 25.04 -6.43
CA LYS A 100 1.38 25.00 -7.21
C LYS A 100 2.50 24.32 -6.44
N VAL A 101 3.35 23.55 -7.17
CA VAL A 101 4.59 23.00 -6.61
C VAL A 101 5.59 24.16 -6.43
N PRO A 102 6.06 24.43 -5.20
CA PRO A 102 7.00 25.51 -4.97
C PRO A 102 8.37 25.18 -5.54
N ASN A 103 8.98 26.18 -6.19
CA ASN A 103 10.38 26.18 -6.60
C ASN A 103 11.15 27.11 -5.68
N VAL A 104 12.11 26.57 -4.95
CA VAL A 104 12.97 27.34 -4.05
C VAL A 104 14.40 27.35 -4.63
N THR A 105 14.86 28.53 -5.02
CA THR A 105 16.24 28.71 -5.44
C THR A 105 17.07 29.15 -4.21
N VAL A 106 18.01 28.32 -3.80
CA VAL A 106 18.92 28.64 -2.68
C VAL A 106 20.07 29.53 -3.20
N ASN A 107 20.68 30.29 -2.31
CA ASN A 107 21.82 31.22 -2.60
C ASN A 107 22.99 30.59 -3.38
N SER A 108 23.04 29.25 -3.50
CA SER A 108 24.01 28.51 -4.31
C SER A 108 23.61 28.35 -5.79
N GLY A 109 22.49 28.95 -6.23
CA GLY A 109 21.97 28.79 -7.60
C GLY A 109 21.34 27.45 -7.92
N ARG A 110 21.17 26.57 -6.95
CA ARG A 110 20.41 25.30 -7.12
C ARG A 110 18.93 25.54 -6.86
N ALA A 111 18.11 25.17 -7.84
CA ALA A 111 16.66 25.14 -7.69
C ALA A 111 16.25 23.78 -7.11
N TYR A 112 15.49 23.79 -6.02
CA TYR A 112 14.86 22.60 -5.45
C TYR A 112 13.38 22.66 -5.76
N GLU A 113 12.88 21.66 -6.46
CA GLU A 113 11.46 21.49 -6.68
C GLU A 113 10.86 20.67 -5.54
N GLY A 114 9.67 21.03 -5.07
CA GLY A 114 8.94 20.29 -4.02
C GLY A 114 8.34 18.98 -4.53
N LYS A 115 9.11 18.16 -5.25
CA LYS A 115 8.71 16.85 -5.77
C LYS A 115 9.91 15.92 -5.85
N GLY A 116 9.65 14.62 -5.77
CA GLY A 116 10.71 13.62 -5.87
C GLY A 116 10.15 12.20 -5.94
N GLY A 117 11.06 11.24 -5.95
CA GLY A 117 10.77 9.83 -5.85
C GLY A 117 11.72 9.15 -4.88
N THR A 118 11.22 8.16 -4.15
CA THR A 118 11.99 7.41 -3.15
C THR A 118 11.78 5.92 -3.38
N TRP A 119 12.88 5.18 -3.53
CA TRP A 119 12.87 3.74 -3.65
C TRP A 119 12.90 3.07 -2.29
N GLY A 120 12.37 1.85 -2.26
CA GLY A 120 12.43 1.03 -1.06
C GLY A 120 12.02 -0.39 -1.31
N GLY A 121 11.76 -1.10 -0.22
CA GLY A 121 11.22 -2.43 -0.24
C GLY A 121 10.37 -2.69 0.97
N HIS A 122 9.54 -3.74 0.88
CA HIS A 122 8.71 -4.14 2.00
C HIS A 122 8.59 -5.65 2.11
N VAL A 123 8.20 -6.09 3.30
CA VAL A 123 7.80 -7.47 3.58
C VAL A 123 6.48 -7.43 4.34
N VAL A 124 5.55 -8.29 3.93
CA VAL A 124 4.23 -8.43 4.55
C VAL A 124 4.04 -9.87 4.97
N PHE A 125 3.60 -10.06 6.21
CA PHE A 125 3.11 -11.34 6.73
C PHE A 125 1.61 -11.21 6.93
N GLY A 126 0.84 -12.12 6.32
CA GLY A 126 -0.60 -12.04 6.38
C GLY A 126 -1.25 -13.40 6.59
N VAL A 127 -2.49 -13.35 7.02
CA VAL A 127 -3.40 -14.49 7.06
C VAL A 127 -4.74 -14.07 6.45
N SER A 128 -5.23 -14.88 5.51
CA SER A 128 -6.56 -14.73 4.94
C SER A 128 -7.49 -15.78 5.53
N PHE A 129 -8.72 -15.38 5.82
CA PHE A 129 -9.81 -16.27 6.22
C PHE A 129 -10.84 -16.34 5.10
N LEU A 130 -11.12 -17.55 4.62
CA LEU A 130 -12.08 -17.81 3.55
C LEU A 130 -13.50 -17.69 4.10
N LEU A 131 -14.27 -16.70 3.63
CA LEU A 131 -15.64 -16.46 4.07
C LEU A 131 -16.65 -17.45 3.48
N ASP A 132 -16.33 -18.07 2.36
CA ASP A 132 -17.20 -19.00 1.66
C ASP A 132 -17.57 -20.22 2.51
N VAL A 133 -16.71 -20.55 3.50
CA VAL A 133 -16.99 -21.61 4.49
C VAL A 133 -18.16 -21.25 5.41
N LEU A 134 -18.42 -19.96 5.64
CA LEU A 134 -19.51 -19.50 6.51
C LEU A 134 -20.88 -19.50 5.78
N ALA A 135 -20.89 -19.36 4.46
CA ALA A 135 -22.12 -19.30 3.66
C ALA A 135 -21.90 -19.92 2.28
N PRO A 136 -21.78 -21.26 2.19
CA PRO A 136 -21.46 -21.95 0.92
C PRO A 136 -22.49 -21.70 -0.18
N ASP A 137 -23.78 -21.63 0.18
CA ASP A 137 -24.87 -21.40 -0.77
C ASP A 137 -24.78 -20.00 -1.41
N MET A 138 -24.39 -18.99 -0.65
CA MET A 138 -24.17 -17.65 -1.18
C MET A 138 -22.91 -17.55 -2.03
N ALA A 139 -21.86 -18.26 -1.65
CA ALA A 139 -20.61 -18.31 -2.40
C ALA A 139 -20.85 -18.89 -3.81
N GLN A 140 -21.67 -19.93 -3.92
CA GLN A 140 -22.03 -20.55 -5.19
C GLN A 140 -22.83 -19.62 -6.12
N ILE A 141 -23.73 -18.81 -5.56
CA ILE A 141 -24.48 -17.79 -6.30
C ILE A 141 -23.55 -16.69 -6.82
N PHE A 142 -22.62 -16.22 -6.00
CA PHE A 142 -21.64 -15.21 -6.40
C PHE A 142 -20.67 -15.71 -7.48
N ASP A 143 -20.29 -16.98 -7.45
CA ASP A 143 -19.45 -17.59 -8.47
C ASP A 143 -20.16 -17.63 -9.83
N VAL A 144 -21.41 -18.07 -9.86
CA VAL A 144 -22.19 -18.22 -11.10
C VAL A 144 -22.65 -16.88 -11.68
N ASP A 145 -23.10 -15.95 -10.84
CA ASP A 145 -23.73 -14.70 -11.30
C ASP A 145 -22.74 -13.56 -11.53
N VAL A 146 -21.64 -13.53 -10.78
CA VAL A 146 -20.69 -12.39 -10.77
C VAL A 146 -19.27 -12.81 -11.11
N GLY A 147 -18.97 -14.12 -11.17
CA GLY A 147 -17.63 -14.66 -11.43
C GLY A 147 -16.65 -14.41 -10.28
N VAL A 148 -17.13 -14.24 -9.04
CA VAL A 148 -16.31 -14.09 -7.84
C VAL A 148 -16.16 -15.45 -7.17
N ASN A 149 -15.03 -16.09 -7.33
CA ASN A 149 -14.80 -17.45 -6.84
C ASN A 149 -14.59 -17.55 -5.34
N ASN A 150 -13.97 -16.56 -4.72
CA ASN A 150 -13.64 -16.60 -3.30
C ASN A 150 -13.67 -15.20 -2.67
N THR A 151 -14.20 -15.12 -1.46
CA THR A 151 -14.18 -13.90 -0.66
C THR A 151 -13.38 -14.12 0.62
N TYR A 152 -12.44 -13.22 0.91
CA TYR A 152 -11.57 -13.33 2.07
C TYR A 152 -11.67 -12.10 2.96
N ILE A 153 -11.53 -12.32 4.27
CA ILE A 153 -11.07 -11.31 5.22
C ILE A 153 -9.59 -11.58 5.49
N PHE A 154 -8.76 -10.56 5.54
CA PHE A 154 -7.35 -10.73 5.81
C PHE A 154 -6.87 -9.78 6.93
N ALA A 155 -5.82 -10.22 7.60
CA ALA A 155 -5.03 -9.40 8.50
C ALA A 155 -3.57 -9.46 8.06
N GLU A 156 -2.92 -8.31 7.98
CA GLU A 156 -1.55 -8.15 7.52
C GLU A 156 -0.71 -7.37 8.52
N TYR A 157 0.53 -7.79 8.67
CA TYR A 157 1.58 -7.01 9.31
C TYR A 157 2.63 -6.66 8.26
N ALA A 158 2.75 -5.37 7.95
CA ALA A 158 3.64 -4.86 6.94
C ALA A 158 4.83 -4.13 7.58
N MET A 159 6.02 -4.39 7.08
CA MET A 159 7.24 -3.66 7.38
C MET A 159 7.78 -3.10 6.06
N SER A 160 7.96 -1.79 5.98
CA SER A 160 8.51 -1.14 4.79
C SER A 160 9.70 -0.27 5.14
N TRP A 161 10.68 -0.25 4.24
CA TRP A 161 11.89 0.55 4.27
C TRP A 161 11.96 1.34 2.96
N VAL A 162 11.47 2.56 2.98
CA VAL A 162 11.37 3.44 1.80
C VAL A 162 12.12 4.73 2.09
N ASP A 163 13.45 4.66 1.94
CA ASP A 163 14.42 5.67 2.31
C ASP A 163 15.57 5.79 1.28
N ASP A 164 15.36 5.35 0.02
CA ASP A 164 16.42 5.21 -1.00
C ASP A 164 17.60 4.36 -0.51
N PHE A 165 17.24 3.24 0.18
CA PHE A 165 18.21 2.31 0.77
C PHE A 165 19.21 2.98 1.74
N GLY A 166 18.71 3.89 2.58
CA GLY A 166 19.49 4.59 3.62
C GLY A 166 20.13 5.89 3.15
N SER A 167 19.63 6.51 2.09
CA SER A 167 20.15 7.80 1.61
C SER A 167 19.73 8.94 2.52
N ALA A 168 20.72 9.68 3.06
CA ALA A 168 20.48 10.84 3.94
C ALA A 168 19.82 12.05 3.24
N SER A 169 19.66 12.01 1.92
CA SER A 169 19.12 13.12 1.11
C SER A 169 17.68 12.88 0.61
N SER A 170 17.08 11.73 0.93
CA SER A 170 15.71 11.38 0.52
C SER A 170 14.72 11.47 1.69
N PHE A 171 13.45 11.58 1.36
CA PHE A 171 12.39 11.43 2.37
C PHE A 171 12.32 9.99 2.85
N ASP A 172 12.21 9.80 4.16
CA ASP A 172 12.01 8.52 4.80
C ASP A 172 10.49 8.26 4.99
N PHE A 173 9.96 7.28 4.25
CA PHE A 173 8.60 6.80 4.35
C PHE A 173 8.51 5.42 5.01
N SER A 174 9.58 4.98 5.68
CA SER A 174 9.63 3.68 6.34
C SER A 174 8.56 3.56 7.42
N SER A 175 7.89 2.43 7.49
CA SER A 175 6.80 2.22 8.43
C SER A 175 6.63 0.76 8.85
N LYS A 176 5.96 0.56 10.01
CA LYS A 176 5.48 -0.74 10.47
C LYS A 176 3.99 -0.60 10.76
N ILE A 177 3.16 -1.29 10.01
CA ILE A 177 1.70 -1.13 10.07
C ILE A 177 1.03 -2.50 10.21
N PHE A 178 0.04 -2.59 11.10
CA PHE A 178 -0.92 -3.69 11.14
C PHE A 178 -2.18 -3.27 10.39
N GLN A 179 -2.62 -4.08 9.44
CA GLN A 179 -3.77 -3.80 8.59
C GLN A 179 -4.72 -5.00 8.56
N SER A 180 -6.03 -4.73 8.69
CA SER A 180 -7.09 -5.74 8.50
C SER A 180 -8.15 -5.17 7.56
N THR A 181 -8.52 -5.91 6.52
CA THR A 181 -9.53 -5.43 5.56
C THR A 181 -10.24 -6.61 4.89
N PRO A 182 -11.53 -6.51 4.56
CA PRO A 182 -12.20 -7.45 3.69
C PRO A 182 -11.72 -7.31 2.25
N ARG A 183 -11.28 -8.41 1.63
CA ARG A 183 -10.82 -8.45 0.24
C ARG A 183 -11.70 -9.39 -0.57
N ARG A 184 -12.09 -8.95 -1.76
CA ARG A 184 -12.71 -9.82 -2.78
C ARG A 184 -11.65 -10.18 -3.80
N SER A 185 -11.47 -11.46 -4.05
CA SER A 185 -10.58 -11.97 -5.09
C SER A 185 -11.42 -12.38 -6.30
N ILE A 186 -11.15 -11.77 -7.43
CA ILE A 186 -11.69 -12.19 -8.73
C ILE A 186 -10.57 -13.01 -9.37
N SER A 187 -10.71 -14.32 -9.37
CA SER A 187 -9.78 -15.22 -10.05
C SER A 187 -10.39 -15.59 -11.40
N ALA A 188 -9.72 -15.20 -12.49
CA ALA A 188 -10.04 -15.75 -13.79
C ALA A 188 -9.53 -17.20 -13.82
N MET A 189 -10.41 -18.17 -13.69
CA MET A 189 -10.10 -19.56 -14.02
C MET A 189 -9.95 -19.69 -15.54
N ARG A 190 -8.84 -20.27 -15.94
CA ARG A 190 -8.72 -21.05 -17.17
C ARG A 190 -8.87 -22.51 -16.86
#